data_ee92e8e3ab3a04cf29f5cc6475fa7f63
#
_entry.id   ee92e8e3ab3a04cf29f5cc6475fa7f63
#
_cell.length_a   1.000
_cell.length_b   1.000
_cell.length_c   1.000
_cell.angle_alpha   90.00
_cell.angle_beta   90.00
_cell.angle_gamma   90.00
#
_symmetry.space_group_name_H-M   'P 1'
#
loop_
_entity.id
_entity.type
_entity.pdbx_description
1 polymer ?
#
loop_
_entity_poly.entity_id
_entity_poly.type
_entity_poly.pdbx_seq_one_letter_code
_entity_poly.pdbx_strand_id
1 'polypeptide(L)'
;MSKQVTLGGTARENLVKGIDILADAVVSTLGPNGRNVVIANDNGAPQSTKDGVTVAKSITLSNPEQELGVQLVKQAAIKTAEKAGDGTTTSTLLAREMVKAGLNALNNDENAVQIKKDIDSAVKQVVSNLKNNISEEISGEEQLEQIATISANNDPETGKLIATAIDKVGMEGVVHIEESRTGETYLETVEGLQFERGYKSPYFVTNNNTMTATLDNPLILIADQKLTTVKELLPVLEAVSNQGRSLLIIAEDIDNEALATLIVNKMRGTMKVCAVKAPDFGDRRKRKNSKKDWRNSSEE
;
A
#
# COMPACT_ATOMS: atom_id res chain seq x y z
N MET A 1 -12.56 -22.95 21.37
CA MET A 1 -11.24 -23.09 22.02
C MET A 1 -11.28 -22.40 23.37
N SER A 2 -10.83 -23.07 24.45
CA SER A 2 -10.69 -22.46 25.79
C SER A 2 -9.56 -21.42 25.75
N LYS A 3 -9.78 -20.26 26.35
CA LYS A 3 -8.74 -19.23 26.48
C LYS A 3 -7.84 -19.63 27.65
N GLN A 4 -6.52 -19.60 27.44
CA GLN A 4 -5.52 -19.78 28.48
C GLN A 4 -5.10 -18.39 28.98
N VAL A 5 -4.93 -18.24 30.29
CA VAL A 5 -4.46 -17.00 30.91
C VAL A 5 -3.18 -17.29 31.66
N THR A 6 -2.10 -16.65 31.27
CA THR A 6 -0.79 -16.71 31.94
C THR A 6 -0.43 -15.32 32.46
N LEU A 7 0.05 -15.22 33.67
CA LEU A 7 0.32 -13.96 34.37
C LEU A 7 1.76 -13.91 34.89
N GLY A 8 2.24 -12.69 35.20
CA GLY A 8 3.51 -12.46 35.90
C GLY A 8 4.74 -12.58 35.04
N GLY A 9 5.87 -12.98 35.63
CA GLY A 9 7.18 -13.05 34.99
C GLY A 9 7.25 -14.04 33.85
N THR A 10 6.68 -15.24 34.03
CA THR A 10 6.69 -16.31 33.00
C THR A 10 6.01 -15.87 31.68
N ALA A 11 4.88 -15.14 31.79
CA ALA A 11 4.21 -14.61 30.62
C ALA A 11 5.10 -13.61 29.86
N ARG A 12 5.77 -12.71 30.58
CA ARG A 12 6.70 -11.72 29.97
C ARG A 12 7.91 -12.41 29.34
N GLU A 13 8.51 -13.39 30.01
CA GLU A 13 9.65 -14.14 29.47
C GLU A 13 9.29 -14.85 28.15
N ASN A 14 8.13 -15.49 28.08
CA ASN A 14 7.70 -16.17 26.86
C ASN A 14 7.40 -15.18 25.73
N LEU A 15 6.78 -14.04 26.03
CA LEU A 15 6.60 -12.96 25.03
C LEU A 15 7.95 -12.48 24.50
N VAL A 16 8.92 -12.21 25.37
CA VAL A 16 10.27 -11.75 24.96
C VAL A 16 11.00 -12.79 24.12
N LYS A 17 10.93 -14.08 24.51
CA LYS A 17 11.51 -15.15 23.68
C LYS A 17 10.94 -15.16 22.27
N GLY A 18 9.62 -15.00 22.12
CA GLY A 18 8.99 -14.91 20.82
C GLY A 18 9.46 -13.68 20.00
N ILE A 19 9.56 -12.53 20.68
CA ILE A 19 10.09 -11.29 20.09
C ILE A 19 11.53 -11.49 19.61
N ASP A 20 12.38 -12.09 20.45
CA ASP A 20 13.79 -12.33 20.11
C ASP A 20 13.94 -13.28 18.93
N ILE A 21 13.21 -14.39 18.89
CA ILE A 21 13.26 -15.36 17.79
C ILE A 21 12.92 -14.68 16.44
N LEU A 22 11.85 -13.88 16.40
CA LEU A 22 11.49 -13.17 15.20
C LEU A 22 12.53 -12.10 14.84
N ALA A 23 12.93 -11.29 15.81
CA ALA A 23 13.85 -10.20 15.57
C ALA A 23 15.24 -10.70 15.12
N ASP A 24 15.77 -11.78 15.72
CA ASP A 24 17.06 -12.35 15.35
C ASP A 24 17.05 -12.85 13.88
N ALA A 25 15.97 -13.50 13.46
CA ALA A 25 15.82 -13.93 12.07
C ALA A 25 15.75 -12.73 11.12
N VAL A 26 14.94 -11.72 11.43
CA VAL A 26 14.79 -10.53 10.57
C VAL A 26 16.04 -9.67 10.54
N VAL A 27 16.67 -9.42 11.71
CA VAL A 27 17.88 -8.58 11.83
C VAL A 27 19.10 -9.23 11.14
N SER A 28 19.12 -10.55 10.96
CA SER A 28 20.18 -11.22 10.19
C SER A 28 20.30 -10.71 8.75
N THR A 29 19.27 -10.07 8.21
CA THR A 29 19.25 -9.48 6.87
C THR A 29 19.75 -8.03 6.82
N LEU A 30 20.04 -7.39 7.97
CA LEU A 30 20.32 -5.97 8.09
C LEU A 30 21.71 -5.58 7.58
N GLY A 31 21.74 -4.51 6.80
CA GLY A 31 22.94 -3.78 6.42
C GLY A 31 23.80 -4.50 5.36
N PRO A 32 25.03 -3.99 5.11
CA PRO A 32 25.89 -4.49 4.03
C PRO A 32 26.36 -5.93 4.24
N ASN A 33 26.43 -6.39 5.48
CA ASN A 33 26.74 -7.77 5.85
C ASN A 33 25.48 -8.65 6.03
N GLY A 34 24.30 -8.14 5.69
CA GLY A 34 23.03 -8.86 5.79
C GLY A 34 23.05 -10.15 4.96
N ARG A 35 22.52 -11.22 5.54
CA ARG A 35 22.47 -12.55 4.94
C ARG A 35 21.09 -12.84 4.40
N ASN A 36 21.03 -13.76 3.42
CA ASN A 36 19.75 -14.29 2.99
C ASN A 36 19.20 -15.23 4.05
N VAL A 37 17.90 -15.18 4.25
CA VAL A 37 17.13 -16.16 5.01
C VAL A 37 16.47 -17.11 4.03
N VAL A 38 16.56 -18.40 4.31
CA VAL A 38 15.90 -19.45 3.53
C VAL A 38 14.62 -19.87 4.25
N ILE A 39 13.50 -19.71 3.57
CA ILE A 39 12.16 -20.04 4.08
C ILE A 39 11.75 -21.36 3.41
N ALA A 40 11.42 -22.35 4.24
CA ALA A 40 10.86 -23.60 3.77
C ALA A 40 9.39 -23.39 3.35
N ASN A 41 9.02 -23.88 2.18
CA ASN A 41 7.64 -23.92 1.72
C ASN A 41 7.12 -25.36 1.79
N ASP A 42 5.94 -25.57 2.36
CA ASP A 42 5.34 -26.89 2.53
C ASP A 42 5.09 -27.62 1.19
N ASN A 43 4.83 -26.88 0.12
CA ASN A 43 4.45 -27.41 -1.19
C ASN A 43 5.30 -26.91 -2.35
N GLY A 44 6.54 -26.47 -2.11
CA GLY A 44 7.38 -25.91 -3.17
C GLY A 44 8.87 -25.84 -2.83
N ALA A 45 9.64 -25.25 -3.74
CA ALA A 45 11.05 -24.99 -3.51
C ALA A 45 11.25 -23.98 -2.37
N PRO A 46 12.34 -24.12 -1.57
CA PRO A 46 12.68 -23.13 -0.55
C PRO A 46 12.87 -21.74 -1.18
N GLN A 47 12.36 -20.72 -0.51
CA GLN A 47 12.51 -19.33 -0.92
C GLN A 47 13.67 -18.68 -0.18
N SER A 48 14.63 -18.10 -0.92
CA SER A 48 15.72 -17.31 -0.35
C SER A 48 15.36 -15.82 -0.47
N THR A 49 15.44 -15.07 0.64
CA THR A 49 15.11 -13.65 0.66
C THR A 49 15.96 -12.87 1.66
N LYS A 50 16.13 -11.57 1.39
CA LYS A 50 16.65 -10.56 2.33
C LYS A 50 15.57 -9.62 2.84
N ASP A 51 14.34 -9.72 2.32
CA ASP A 51 13.25 -8.84 2.71
C ASP A 51 12.75 -9.15 4.13
N GLY A 52 12.90 -8.16 5.03
CA GLY A 52 12.55 -8.31 6.43
C GLY A 52 11.06 -8.58 6.68
N VAL A 53 10.15 -8.02 5.88
CA VAL A 53 8.71 -8.29 6.07
C VAL A 53 8.33 -9.68 5.61
N THR A 54 8.93 -10.20 4.54
CA THR A 54 8.73 -11.58 4.08
C THR A 54 9.22 -12.58 5.12
N VAL A 55 10.42 -12.35 5.67
CA VAL A 55 10.95 -13.16 6.78
C VAL A 55 10.01 -13.08 8.00
N ALA A 56 9.60 -11.89 8.41
CA ALA A 56 8.71 -11.73 9.55
C ALA A 56 7.36 -12.46 9.36
N LYS A 57 6.77 -12.39 8.17
CA LYS A 57 5.50 -13.06 7.86
C LYS A 57 5.60 -14.59 7.90
N SER A 58 6.74 -15.17 7.52
CA SER A 58 6.94 -16.62 7.47
C SER A 58 7.11 -17.27 8.85
N ILE A 59 7.49 -16.50 9.87
CA ILE A 59 7.75 -17.04 11.21
C ILE A 59 6.44 -17.29 11.96
N THR A 60 6.28 -18.53 12.41
CA THR A 60 5.17 -18.98 13.28
C THR A 60 5.72 -19.97 14.28
N LEU A 61 5.39 -19.82 15.55
CA LEU A 61 5.88 -20.66 16.63
C LEU A 61 4.80 -21.59 17.17
N SER A 62 5.18 -22.80 17.53
CA SER A 62 4.27 -23.79 18.12
C SER A 62 3.83 -23.45 19.55
N ASN A 63 4.65 -22.70 20.29
CA ASN A 63 4.28 -22.23 21.63
C ASN A 63 3.38 -20.99 21.54
N PRO A 64 2.12 -21.05 22.01
CA PRO A 64 1.15 -19.96 21.85
C PRO A 64 1.58 -18.65 22.55
N GLU A 65 2.28 -18.72 23.66
CA GLU A 65 2.71 -17.53 24.40
C GLU A 65 3.87 -16.82 23.69
N GLN A 66 4.81 -17.60 23.13
CA GLN A 66 5.88 -17.04 22.28
C GLN A 66 5.33 -16.50 20.97
N GLU A 67 4.35 -17.18 20.37
CA GLU A 67 3.68 -16.71 19.16
C GLU A 67 3.02 -15.34 19.35
N LEU A 68 2.46 -15.05 20.52
CA LEU A 68 1.94 -13.71 20.82
C LEU A 68 3.04 -12.65 20.74
N GLY A 69 4.25 -12.95 21.23
CA GLY A 69 5.42 -12.08 21.11
C GLY A 69 5.80 -11.83 19.63
N VAL A 70 5.83 -12.91 18.84
CA VAL A 70 6.04 -12.84 17.39
C VAL A 70 5.01 -11.92 16.73
N GLN A 71 3.73 -12.11 17.01
CA GLN A 71 2.64 -11.34 16.42
C GLN A 71 2.71 -9.83 16.74
N LEU A 72 3.13 -9.47 17.95
CA LEU A 72 3.28 -8.07 18.35
C LEU A 72 4.34 -7.34 17.51
N VAL A 73 5.53 -7.93 17.34
CA VAL A 73 6.61 -7.30 16.57
C VAL A 73 6.40 -7.44 15.06
N LYS A 74 5.80 -8.54 14.60
CA LYS A 74 5.38 -8.73 13.20
C LYS A 74 4.50 -7.58 12.71
N GLN A 75 3.60 -7.05 13.56
CA GLN A 75 2.78 -5.89 13.21
C GLN A 75 3.60 -4.63 12.93
N ALA A 76 4.73 -4.43 13.61
CA ALA A 76 5.61 -3.28 13.36
C ALA A 76 6.20 -3.36 11.94
N ALA A 77 6.72 -4.52 11.55
CA ALA A 77 7.25 -4.75 10.20
C ALA A 77 6.17 -4.56 9.12
N ILE A 78 4.99 -5.15 9.32
CA ILE A 78 3.86 -5.05 8.35
C ILE A 78 3.41 -3.60 8.18
N LYS A 79 3.19 -2.86 9.29
CA LYS A 79 2.78 -1.45 9.21
C LYS A 79 3.84 -0.56 8.56
N THR A 80 5.13 -0.87 8.78
CA THR A 80 6.23 -0.13 8.13
C THR A 80 6.22 -0.40 6.63
N ALA A 81 6.09 -1.65 6.19
CA ALA A 81 5.96 -2.00 4.78
C ALA A 81 4.77 -1.29 4.11
N GLU A 82 3.62 -1.27 4.77
CA GLU A 82 2.40 -0.62 4.22
C GLU A 82 2.50 0.89 4.12
N LYS A 83 3.22 1.55 5.05
CA LYS A 83 3.28 3.01 5.12
C LYS A 83 4.47 3.62 4.42
N ALA A 84 5.62 2.96 4.48
CA ALA A 84 6.90 3.48 3.98
C ALA A 84 7.47 2.64 2.84
N GLY A 85 7.04 1.39 2.68
CA GLY A 85 7.57 0.47 1.66
C GLY A 85 8.93 -0.14 2.02
N ASP A 86 9.69 0.48 2.91
CA ASP A 86 11.03 0.05 3.31
C ASP A 86 11.25 0.27 4.81
N GLY A 87 12.40 -0.21 5.36
CA GLY A 87 12.75 -0.04 6.77
C GLY A 87 12.13 -1.09 7.71
N THR A 88 11.61 -2.18 7.19
CA THR A 88 10.94 -3.24 7.96
C THR A 88 11.87 -3.94 8.95
N THR A 89 13.12 -4.19 8.58
CA THR A 89 14.15 -4.76 9.45
C THR A 89 14.51 -3.80 10.58
N THR A 90 14.70 -2.53 10.27
CA THR A 90 15.01 -1.48 11.27
C THR A 90 13.87 -1.31 12.26
N SER A 91 12.61 -1.30 11.80
CA SER A 91 11.44 -1.19 12.69
C SER A 91 11.31 -2.38 13.62
N THR A 92 11.63 -3.59 13.13
CA THR A 92 11.64 -4.82 13.94
C THR A 92 12.72 -4.76 15.03
N LEU A 93 13.93 -4.34 14.68
CA LEU A 93 15.03 -4.15 15.62
C LEU A 93 14.67 -3.14 16.70
N LEU A 94 14.19 -1.96 16.31
CA LEU A 94 13.81 -0.90 17.24
C LEU A 94 12.66 -1.34 18.15
N ALA A 95 11.68 -2.07 17.67
CA ALA A 95 10.58 -2.60 18.50
C ALA A 95 11.12 -3.55 19.56
N ARG A 96 12.03 -4.48 19.21
CA ARG A 96 12.67 -5.37 20.16
C ARG A 96 13.44 -4.60 21.23
N GLU A 97 14.31 -3.68 20.83
CA GLU A 97 15.16 -2.94 21.78
C GLU A 97 14.35 -2.03 22.71
N MET A 98 13.26 -1.40 22.21
CA MET A 98 12.35 -0.64 23.07
C MET A 98 11.63 -1.53 24.10
N VAL A 99 11.21 -2.73 23.70
CA VAL A 99 10.62 -3.69 24.66
C VAL A 99 11.64 -4.11 25.72
N LYS A 100 12.86 -4.44 25.32
CA LYS A 100 13.94 -4.83 26.26
C LYS A 100 14.29 -3.71 27.23
N ALA A 101 14.45 -2.48 26.73
CA ALA A 101 14.73 -1.32 27.56
C ALA A 101 13.58 -1.04 28.55
N GLY A 102 12.33 -1.10 28.10
CA GLY A 102 11.17 -0.94 28.95
C GLY A 102 11.04 -2.01 30.03
N LEU A 103 11.35 -3.26 29.72
CA LEU A 103 11.35 -4.36 30.71
C LEU A 103 12.48 -4.22 31.73
N ASN A 104 13.66 -3.76 31.32
CA ASN A 104 14.74 -3.47 32.24
C ASN A 104 14.37 -2.35 33.21
N ALA A 105 13.71 -1.29 32.77
CA ALA A 105 13.20 -0.23 33.62
C ALA A 105 12.14 -0.75 34.61
N LEU A 106 11.21 -1.60 34.16
CA LEU A 106 10.21 -2.26 35.01
C LEU A 106 10.85 -3.15 36.09
N ASN A 107 11.95 -3.84 35.78
CA ASN A 107 12.67 -4.66 36.74
C ASN A 107 13.41 -3.84 37.82
N ASN A 108 13.61 -2.54 37.55
CA ASN A 108 14.17 -1.57 38.48
C ASN A 108 13.06 -0.79 39.26
N ASP A 109 11.85 -1.37 39.36
CA ASP A 109 10.69 -0.82 40.07
C ASP A 109 10.15 0.52 39.50
N GLU A 110 10.48 0.87 38.25
CA GLU A 110 9.91 2.05 37.60
C GLU A 110 8.43 1.85 37.22
N ASN A 111 7.68 2.94 37.21
CA ASN A 111 6.25 2.90 36.92
C ASN A 111 5.99 2.67 35.41
N ALA A 112 5.29 1.58 35.07
CA ALA A 112 4.97 1.20 33.70
C ALA A 112 4.26 2.30 32.89
N VAL A 113 3.38 3.07 33.55
CA VAL A 113 2.65 4.18 32.87
C VAL A 113 3.61 5.33 32.57
N GLN A 114 4.57 5.58 33.47
CA GLN A 114 5.59 6.60 33.21
C GLN A 114 6.53 6.18 32.10
N ILE A 115 7.04 4.95 32.11
CA ILE A 115 7.87 4.40 31.03
C ILE A 115 7.20 4.57 29.66
N LYS A 116 5.91 4.24 29.58
CA LYS A 116 5.16 4.44 28.32
C LYS A 116 5.14 5.90 27.89
N LYS A 117 4.89 6.85 28.78
CA LYS A 117 4.89 8.29 28.46
C LYS A 117 6.26 8.77 28.01
N ASP A 118 7.32 8.27 28.64
CA ASP A 118 8.69 8.64 28.33
C ASP A 118 9.10 8.11 26.94
N ILE A 119 8.72 6.88 26.61
CA ILE A 119 8.90 6.32 25.26
C ILE A 119 8.14 7.15 24.23
N ASP A 120 6.86 7.47 24.46
CA ASP A 120 6.04 8.28 23.55
C ASP A 120 6.64 9.68 23.35
N SER A 121 7.20 10.29 24.41
CA SER A 121 7.88 11.58 24.36
C SER A 121 9.19 11.51 23.57
N ALA A 122 10.02 10.52 23.84
CA ALA A 122 11.29 10.29 23.14
C ALA A 122 11.09 10.06 21.64
N VAL A 123 10.10 9.23 21.27
CA VAL A 123 9.74 8.97 19.87
C VAL A 123 9.35 10.27 19.16
N LYS A 124 8.54 11.13 19.80
CA LYS A 124 8.18 12.44 19.21
C LYS A 124 9.38 13.34 18.98
N GLN A 125 10.31 13.40 19.93
CA GLN A 125 11.52 14.18 19.80
C GLN A 125 12.43 13.65 18.69
N VAL A 126 12.65 12.33 18.63
CA VAL A 126 13.46 11.69 17.59
C VAL A 126 12.86 11.94 16.20
N VAL A 127 11.53 11.73 16.04
CA VAL A 127 10.85 11.96 14.76
C VAL A 127 10.92 13.43 14.35
N SER A 128 10.75 14.37 15.30
CA SER A 128 10.90 15.80 15.02
C SER A 128 12.32 16.16 14.59
N ASN A 129 13.34 15.62 15.26
CA ASN A 129 14.72 15.84 14.90
C ASN A 129 15.08 15.26 13.52
N LEU A 130 14.61 14.04 13.24
CA LEU A 130 14.79 13.41 11.92
C LEU A 130 14.19 14.28 10.80
N LYS A 131 12.96 14.77 10.97
CA LYS A 131 12.26 15.57 9.95
C LYS A 131 12.87 16.95 9.75
N ASN A 132 13.31 17.62 10.83
CA ASN A 132 13.68 19.02 10.76
C ASN A 132 15.19 19.25 10.56
N ASN A 133 16.02 18.28 10.99
CA ASN A 133 17.47 18.48 11.07
C ASN A 133 18.28 17.45 10.29
N ILE A 134 17.70 16.31 9.93
CA ILE A 134 18.47 15.19 9.33
C ILE A 134 17.96 14.84 7.94
N SER A 135 16.63 14.81 7.72
CA SER A 135 16.09 14.47 6.42
C SER A 135 16.28 15.60 5.42
N GLU A 136 16.66 15.23 4.21
CA GLU A 136 16.76 16.11 3.05
C GLU A 136 15.66 15.73 2.04
N GLU A 137 15.09 16.73 1.37
CA GLU A 137 14.15 16.48 0.29
C GLU A 137 14.89 16.03 -0.97
N ILE A 138 14.31 15.08 -1.70
CA ILE A 138 14.86 14.60 -2.96
C ILE A 138 14.81 15.77 -3.98
N SER A 139 15.97 16.17 -4.50
CA SER A 139 16.09 17.30 -5.41
C SER A 139 16.52 16.92 -6.83
N GLY A 140 16.69 15.63 -7.15
CA GLY A 140 17.14 15.22 -8.48
C GLY A 140 17.10 13.72 -8.73
N GLU A 141 17.30 13.37 -10.00
CA GLU A 141 17.27 11.98 -10.50
C GLU A 141 18.34 11.10 -9.83
N GLU A 142 19.54 11.65 -9.57
CA GLU A 142 20.62 10.90 -8.93
C GLU A 142 20.27 10.41 -7.51
N GLN A 143 19.66 11.28 -6.69
CA GLN A 143 19.21 10.90 -5.35
C GLN A 143 18.07 9.88 -5.41
N LEU A 144 17.20 10.00 -6.39
CA LEU A 144 16.12 9.04 -6.62
C LEU A 144 16.67 7.68 -7.02
N GLU A 145 17.67 7.64 -7.92
CA GLU A 145 18.38 6.41 -8.32
C GLU A 145 19.05 5.74 -7.12
N GLN A 146 19.72 6.52 -6.26
CA GLN A 146 20.36 6.01 -5.04
C GLN A 146 19.35 5.35 -4.10
N ILE A 147 18.21 5.98 -3.86
CA ILE A 147 17.14 5.45 -2.99
C ILE A 147 16.52 4.19 -3.62
N ALA A 148 16.22 4.23 -4.91
CA ALA A 148 15.66 3.10 -5.63
C ALA A 148 16.63 1.90 -5.64
N THR A 149 17.93 2.15 -5.82
CA THR A 149 18.99 1.12 -5.76
C THR A 149 19.05 0.45 -4.40
N ILE A 150 19.02 1.22 -3.31
CA ILE A 150 19.01 0.65 -1.95
C ILE A 150 17.74 -0.18 -1.71
N SER A 151 16.58 0.33 -2.10
CA SER A 151 15.31 -0.38 -1.97
C SER A 151 15.25 -1.66 -2.82
N ALA A 152 16.00 -1.70 -3.92
CA ALA A 152 16.18 -2.88 -4.77
C ALA A 152 17.31 -3.82 -4.31
N ASN A 153 17.67 -3.83 -3.02
CA ASN A 153 18.77 -4.64 -2.46
C ASN A 153 20.16 -4.35 -3.06
N ASN A 154 20.48 -3.10 -3.33
CA ASN A 154 21.71 -2.66 -4.00
C ASN A 154 21.86 -3.14 -5.46
N ASP A 155 20.75 -3.30 -6.15
CA ASP A 155 20.74 -3.53 -7.59
C ASP A 155 20.67 -2.20 -8.35
N PRO A 156 21.76 -1.73 -8.96
CA PRO A 156 21.79 -0.45 -9.64
C PRO A 156 21.00 -0.46 -10.96
N GLU A 157 20.85 -1.63 -11.62
CA GLU A 157 20.08 -1.73 -12.87
C GLU A 157 18.58 -1.51 -12.59
N THR A 158 18.06 -2.22 -11.58
CA THR A 158 16.69 -2.04 -11.12
C THR A 158 16.47 -0.64 -10.56
N GLY A 159 17.42 -0.11 -9.78
CA GLY A 159 17.34 1.24 -9.22
C GLY A 159 17.22 2.32 -10.30
N LYS A 160 18.06 2.24 -11.33
CA LYS A 160 18.01 3.16 -12.47
C LYS A 160 16.71 3.06 -13.25
N LEU A 161 16.22 1.82 -13.49
CA LEU A 161 14.95 1.62 -14.20
C LEU A 161 13.78 2.26 -13.46
N ILE A 162 13.72 2.10 -12.13
CA ILE A 162 12.67 2.70 -11.28
C ILE A 162 12.82 4.22 -11.25
N ALA A 163 14.03 4.75 -11.10
CA ALA A 163 14.26 6.21 -11.13
C ALA A 163 13.81 6.82 -12.46
N THR A 164 14.17 6.19 -13.59
CA THR A 164 13.70 6.60 -14.92
C THR A 164 12.18 6.52 -15.07
N ALA A 165 11.54 5.50 -14.47
CA ALA A 165 10.08 5.39 -14.46
C ALA A 165 9.42 6.55 -13.72
N ILE A 166 9.93 6.87 -12.53
CA ILE A 166 9.40 7.97 -11.70
C ILE A 166 9.66 9.33 -12.35
N ASP A 167 10.82 9.52 -12.97
CA ASP A 167 11.13 10.76 -13.70
C ASP A 167 10.15 11.01 -14.85
N LYS A 168 9.81 9.95 -15.61
CA LYS A 168 8.85 10.04 -16.73
C LYS A 168 7.42 10.33 -16.29
N VAL A 169 6.96 9.74 -15.18
CA VAL A 169 5.58 9.89 -14.70
C VAL A 169 5.41 10.99 -13.65
N GLY A 170 6.54 11.55 -13.17
CA GLY A 170 6.59 12.53 -12.09
C GLY A 170 6.46 11.91 -10.70
N MET A 171 6.81 12.68 -9.67
CA MET A 171 6.80 12.24 -8.26
C MET A 171 5.42 11.81 -7.73
N GLU A 172 4.35 12.26 -8.35
CA GLU A 172 2.98 11.88 -8.02
C GLU A 172 2.44 10.76 -8.92
N GLY A 173 3.24 10.29 -9.88
CA GLY A 173 2.88 9.21 -10.80
C GLY A 173 2.85 7.85 -10.11
N VAL A 174 2.12 6.91 -10.71
CA VAL A 174 1.99 5.54 -10.19
C VAL A 174 2.87 4.61 -10.98
N VAL A 175 3.80 3.94 -10.30
CA VAL A 175 4.64 2.89 -10.89
C VAL A 175 4.11 1.53 -10.46
N HIS A 176 3.76 0.68 -11.42
CA HIS A 176 3.38 -0.72 -11.22
C HIS A 176 4.51 -1.64 -11.65
N ILE A 177 4.72 -2.72 -10.91
CA ILE A 177 5.68 -3.76 -11.24
C ILE A 177 4.88 -5.03 -11.52
N GLU A 178 5.07 -5.60 -12.71
CA GLU A 178 4.40 -6.82 -13.16
C GLU A 178 5.43 -7.82 -13.69
N GLU A 179 5.11 -9.11 -13.66
CA GLU A 179 5.94 -10.14 -14.26
C GLU A 179 5.86 -10.08 -15.78
N SER A 180 7.03 -9.98 -16.44
CA SER A 180 7.12 -9.99 -17.88
C SER A 180 6.85 -11.40 -18.43
N ARG A 181 6.04 -11.48 -19.48
CA ARG A 181 5.78 -12.74 -20.20
C ARG A 181 6.93 -13.17 -21.12
N THR A 182 7.81 -12.24 -21.46
CA THR A 182 8.96 -12.47 -22.36
C THR A 182 10.24 -12.81 -21.61
N GLY A 183 10.26 -12.65 -20.27
CA GLY A 183 11.45 -12.78 -19.45
C GLY A 183 12.43 -11.60 -19.55
N GLU A 184 12.11 -10.59 -20.35
CA GLU A 184 12.89 -9.35 -20.45
C GLU A 184 12.33 -8.27 -19.51
N THR A 185 13.22 -7.50 -18.91
CA THR A 185 12.85 -6.35 -18.08
C THR A 185 12.77 -5.11 -18.97
N TYR A 186 11.61 -4.46 -19.02
CA TYR A 186 11.40 -3.24 -19.80
C TYR A 186 10.47 -2.27 -19.07
N LEU A 187 10.55 -1.00 -19.45
CA LEU A 187 9.68 0.06 -18.96
C LEU A 187 8.67 0.44 -20.03
N GLU A 188 7.39 0.34 -19.69
CA GLU A 188 6.30 0.87 -20.51
C GLU A 188 5.68 2.06 -19.79
N THR A 189 5.51 3.17 -20.48
CA THR A 189 4.87 4.38 -19.94
C THR A 189 3.52 4.56 -20.59
N VAL A 190 2.48 4.68 -19.79
CA VAL A 190 1.12 4.95 -20.25
C VAL A 190 0.72 6.32 -19.72
N GLU A 191 0.25 7.20 -20.60
CA GLU A 191 -0.29 8.49 -20.20
C GLU A 191 -1.65 8.26 -19.54
N GLY A 192 -1.87 8.89 -18.40
CA GLY A 192 -3.08 8.74 -17.60
C GLY A 192 -2.99 7.65 -16.52
N LEU A 193 -4.13 7.24 -15.99
CA LEU A 193 -4.25 6.22 -14.95
C LEU A 193 -4.82 4.93 -15.53
N GLN A 194 -4.04 3.85 -15.50
CA GLN A 194 -4.52 2.50 -15.83
C GLN A 194 -4.90 1.75 -14.56
N PHE A 195 -6.05 1.07 -14.56
CA PHE A 195 -6.50 0.20 -13.47
C PHE A 195 -7.26 -1.01 -14.01
N GLU A 196 -7.23 -2.11 -13.26
CA GLU A 196 -7.72 -3.43 -13.70
C GLU A 196 -9.25 -3.54 -13.84
N ARG A 197 -10.02 -2.59 -13.30
CA ARG A 197 -11.48 -2.65 -13.31
C ARG A 197 -12.04 -2.00 -14.57
N GLY A 198 -12.68 -2.80 -15.40
CA GLY A 198 -13.39 -2.34 -16.60
C GLY A 198 -14.78 -1.76 -16.31
N TYR A 199 -15.52 -1.51 -17.39
CA TYR A 199 -16.89 -0.99 -17.30
C TYR A 199 -17.83 -1.93 -16.53
N LYS A 200 -18.77 -1.34 -15.80
CA LYS A 200 -19.71 -2.06 -14.93
C LYS A 200 -20.73 -2.91 -15.71
N SER A 201 -21.00 -2.56 -16.96
CA SER A 201 -21.96 -3.26 -17.82
C SER A 201 -21.51 -3.28 -19.28
N PRO A 202 -21.68 -4.42 -19.99
CA PRO A 202 -21.39 -4.51 -21.45
C PRO A 202 -22.17 -3.50 -22.29
N TYR A 203 -23.28 -3.00 -21.80
CA TYR A 203 -24.06 -1.97 -22.49
C TYR A 203 -23.33 -0.63 -22.62
N PHE A 204 -22.24 -0.41 -21.90
CA PHE A 204 -21.41 0.80 -22.07
C PHE A 204 -20.42 0.72 -23.23
N VAL A 205 -20.26 -0.44 -23.85
CA VAL A 205 -19.40 -0.64 -25.03
C VAL A 205 -19.77 0.32 -26.16
N THR A 206 -18.76 0.96 -26.75
CA THR A 206 -18.92 1.83 -27.92
C THR A 206 -18.48 1.14 -29.22
N ASN A 207 -17.53 0.20 -29.12
CA ASN A 207 -17.05 -0.62 -30.23
C ASN A 207 -17.25 -2.12 -29.91
N ASN A 208 -18.22 -2.73 -30.55
CA ASN A 208 -18.56 -4.13 -30.31
C ASN A 208 -17.51 -5.13 -30.83
N ASN A 209 -16.68 -4.74 -31.81
CA ASN A 209 -15.66 -5.64 -32.34
C ASN A 209 -14.48 -5.81 -31.39
N THR A 210 -14.10 -4.72 -30.70
CA THR A 210 -13.00 -4.70 -29.74
C THR A 210 -13.47 -4.79 -28.29
N MET A 211 -14.80 -4.76 -28.07
CA MET A 211 -15.42 -4.72 -26.74
C MET A 211 -14.89 -3.58 -25.87
N THR A 212 -14.64 -2.42 -26.49
CA THR A 212 -14.12 -1.22 -25.82
C THR A 212 -15.18 -0.16 -25.63
N ALA A 213 -15.06 0.64 -24.57
CA ALA A 213 -15.84 1.84 -24.31
C ALA A 213 -14.89 3.05 -24.40
N THR A 214 -14.97 3.80 -25.49
CA THR A 214 -14.17 5.01 -25.72
C THR A 214 -15.02 6.25 -25.51
N LEU A 215 -14.54 7.19 -24.75
CA LEU A 215 -15.17 8.48 -24.48
C LEU A 215 -14.19 9.59 -24.84
N ASP A 216 -14.59 10.47 -25.72
CA ASP A 216 -13.79 11.62 -26.15
C ASP A 216 -14.04 12.79 -25.17
N ASN A 217 -12.98 13.35 -24.60
CA ASN A 217 -13.02 14.49 -23.69
C ASN A 217 -14.14 14.41 -22.63
N PRO A 218 -14.19 13.32 -21.82
CA PRO A 218 -15.27 13.12 -20.89
C PRO A 218 -15.17 14.05 -19.68
N LEU A 219 -16.33 14.38 -19.10
CA LEU A 219 -16.39 14.84 -17.73
C LEU A 219 -16.23 13.63 -16.83
N ILE A 220 -15.47 13.76 -15.73
CA ILE A 220 -15.20 12.67 -14.79
C ILE A 220 -15.90 12.94 -13.49
N LEU A 221 -16.81 12.04 -13.09
CA LEU A 221 -17.43 12.03 -11.76
C LEU A 221 -16.75 10.97 -10.90
N ILE A 222 -16.12 11.39 -9.81
CA ILE A 222 -15.53 10.49 -8.82
C ILE A 222 -16.39 10.50 -7.57
N ALA A 223 -16.90 9.32 -7.16
CA ALA A 223 -17.71 9.15 -5.97
C ALA A 223 -17.10 8.11 -5.04
N ASP A 224 -16.78 8.49 -3.80
CA ASP A 224 -16.28 7.57 -2.76
C ASP A 224 -17.44 6.90 -1.99
N GLN A 225 -18.49 6.57 -2.73
CA GLN A 225 -19.69 5.91 -2.19
C GLN A 225 -20.35 5.02 -3.24
N LYS A 226 -21.25 4.16 -2.77
CA LYS A 226 -22.10 3.34 -3.63
C LYS A 226 -23.24 4.19 -4.19
N LEU A 227 -23.39 4.22 -5.50
CA LEU A 227 -24.46 4.92 -6.18
C LEU A 227 -25.59 3.94 -6.51
N THR A 228 -26.72 4.05 -5.83
CA THR A 228 -27.84 3.12 -6.00
C THR A 228 -29.10 3.79 -6.55
N THR A 229 -29.26 5.10 -6.35
CA THR A 229 -30.43 5.86 -6.74
C THR A 229 -30.09 6.91 -7.81
N VAL A 230 -31.04 7.14 -8.72
CA VAL A 230 -30.91 8.18 -9.76
C VAL A 230 -30.85 9.59 -9.18
N LYS A 231 -31.51 9.79 -8.05
CA LYS A 231 -31.64 11.11 -7.41
C LYS A 231 -30.29 11.75 -7.07
N GLU A 232 -29.29 10.92 -6.73
CA GLU A 232 -27.92 11.35 -6.44
C GLU A 232 -27.17 11.81 -7.70
N LEU A 233 -27.49 11.20 -8.85
CA LEU A 233 -26.85 11.48 -10.14
C LEU A 233 -27.52 12.60 -10.94
N LEU A 234 -28.81 12.88 -10.69
CA LEU A 234 -29.62 13.81 -11.46
C LEU A 234 -28.95 15.18 -11.72
N PRO A 235 -28.40 15.87 -10.70
CA PRO A 235 -27.78 17.18 -10.91
C PRO A 235 -26.57 17.11 -11.85
N VAL A 236 -25.79 16.02 -11.77
CA VAL A 236 -24.63 15.82 -12.63
C VAL A 236 -25.05 15.46 -14.05
N LEU A 237 -26.04 14.57 -14.18
CA LEU A 237 -26.54 14.17 -15.52
C LEU A 237 -27.16 15.36 -16.29
N GLU A 238 -27.89 16.24 -15.62
CA GLU A 238 -28.42 17.46 -16.18
C GLU A 238 -27.32 18.42 -16.64
N ALA A 239 -26.29 18.62 -15.79
CA ALA A 239 -25.16 19.48 -16.13
C ALA A 239 -24.36 18.95 -17.33
N VAL A 240 -24.12 17.63 -17.38
CA VAL A 240 -23.43 16.95 -18.48
C VAL A 240 -24.24 17.03 -19.77
N SER A 241 -25.57 16.77 -19.68
CA SER A 241 -26.47 16.84 -20.82
C SER A 241 -26.50 18.24 -21.44
N ASN A 242 -26.54 19.29 -20.61
CA ASN A 242 -26.53 20.69 -21.07
C ASN A 242 -25.21 21.06 -21.76
N GLN A 243 -24.10 20.44 -21.40
CA GLN A 243 -22.78 20.66 -22.05
C GLN A 243 -22.57 19.80 -23.29
N GLY A 244 -23.39 18.79 -23.53
CA GLY A 244 -23.26 17.87 -24.65
C GLY A 244 -21.98 16.99 -24.62
N ARG A 245 -21.31 16.91 -23.47
CA ARG A 245 -20.09 16.13 -23.28
C ARG A 245 -20.39 14.71 -22.84
N SER A 246 -19.40 13.82 -22.99
CA SER A 246 -19.46 12.47 -22.45
C SER A 246 -19.18 12.47 -20.93
N LEU A 247 -19.63 11.45 -20.22
CA LEU A 247 -19.45 11.30 -18.78
C LEU A 247 -18.83 9.95 -18.43
N LEU A 248 -17.71 9.99 -17.71
CA LEU A 248 -17.14 8.83 -17.04
C LEU A 248 -17.46 8.89 -15.54
N ILE A 249 -18.09 7.85 -15.02
CA ILE A 249 -18.40 7.73 -13.59
C ILE A 249 -17.49 6.68 -12.98
N ILE A 250 -16.73 7.07 -11.96
CA ILE A 250 -15.87 6.21 -11.18
C ILE A 250 -16.39 6.21 -9.74
N ALA A 251 -16.99 5.11 -9.31
CA ALA A 251 -17.60 5.02 -7.99
C ALA A 251 -17.22 3.73 -7.28
N GLU A 252 -17.43 3.67 -5.96
CA GLU A 252 -17.22 2.43 -5.20
C GLU A 252 -18.00 1.27 -5.79
N ASP A 253 -19.24 1.48 -6.09
CA ASP A 253 -20.10 0.59 -6.89
C ASP A 253 -21.28 1.38 -7.46
N ILE A 254 -21.86 0.86 -8.55
CA ILE A 254 -23.05 1.43 -9.19
C ILE A 254 -24.00 0.28 -9.49
N ASP A 255 -25.15 0.32 -8.88
CA ASP A 255 -26.13 -0.78 -8.95
C ASP A 255 -27.57 -0.27 -9.10
N ASN A 256 -28.48 -1.21 -9.28
CA ASN A 256 -29.94 -1.01 -9.26
C ASN A 256 -30.44 0.10 -10.21
N GLU A 257 -31.22 1.02 -9.68
CA GLU A 257 -31.89 2.09 -10.43
C GLU A 257 -30.89 3.03 -11.12
N ALA A 258 -29.78 3.36 -10.44
CA ALA A 258 -28.73 4.22 -10.99
C ALA A 258 -28.12 3.62 -12.25
N LEU A 259 -27.69 2.35 -12.18
CA LEU A 259 -27.09 1.64 -13.32
C LEU A 259 -28.08 1.49 -14.48
N ALA A 260 -29.33 1.09 -14.18
CA ALA A 260 -30.36 0.92 -15.19
C ALA A 260 -30.66 2.24 -15.94
N THR A 261 -30.73 3.33 -15.23
CA THR A 261 -30.99 4.66 -15.81
C THR A 261 -29.83 5.10 -16.72
N LEU A 262 -28.58 4.89 -16.33
CA LEU A 262 -27.42 5.20 -17.15
C LEU A 262 -27.43 4.38 -18.45
N ILE A 263 -27.73 3.10 -18.35
CA ILE A 263 -27.83 2.21 -19.52
C ILE A 263 -28.93 2.65 -20.46
N VAL A 264 -30.13 2.95 -19.93
CA VAL A 264 -31.27 3.39 -20.77
C VAL A 264 -30.95 4.70 -21.49
N ASN A 265 -30.36 5.68 -20.84
CA ASN A 265 -29.98 6.94 -21.45
C ASN A 265 -28.92 6.77 -22.54
N LYS A 266 -27.93 5.91 -22.29
CA LYS A 266 -26.93 5.57 -23.30
C LYS A 266 -27.55 4.87 -24.51
N MET A 267 -28.43 3.88 -24.30
CA MET A 267 -29.10 3.14 -25.38
C MET A 267 -30.02 4.02 -26.22
N ARG A 268 -30.66 5.01 -25.60
CA ARG A 268 -31.47 6.03 -26.30
C ARG A 268 -30.63 7.07 -27.04
N GLY A 269 -29.30 7.06 -26.85
CA GLY A 269 -28.41 8.03 -27.46
C GLY A 269 -28.52 9.45 -26.86
N THR A 270 -29.24 9.61 -25.75
CA THR A 270 -29.40 10.90 -25.07
C THR A 270 -28.13 11.32 -24.34
N MET A 271 -27.26 10.37 -23.97
CA MET A 271 -26.02 10.64 -23.25
C MET A 271 -24.94 9.62 -23.58
N LYS A 272 -23.71 10.07 -23.78
CA LYS A 272 -22.52 9.23 -23.87
C LYS A 272 -21.96 9.04 -22.46
N VAL A 273 -22.20 7.89 -21.86
CA VAL A 273 -21.80 7.62 -20.49
C VAL A 273 -21.15 6.24 -20.35
N CYS A 274 -20.15 6.15 -19.51
CA CYS A 274 -19.58 4.89 -19.03
C CYS A 274 -19.41 4.94 -17.52
N ALA A 275 -19.67 3.81 -16.89
CA ALA A 275 -19.52 3.66 -15.44
C ALA A 275 -18.55 2.52 -15.13
N VAL A 276 -17.56 2.81 -14.30
CA VAL A 276 -16.53 1.88 -13.86
C VAL A 276 -16.47 1.82 -12.33
N LYS A 277 -16.05 0.68 -11.82
CA LYS A 277 -15.82 0.51 -10.39
C LYS A 277 -14.46 1.09 -10.01
N ALA A 278 -14.41 1.89 -8.95
CA ALA A 278 -13.16 2.47 -8.46
C ALA A 278 -12.12 1.38 -8.12
N PRO A 279 -10.84 1.62 -8.43
CA PRO A 279 -9.78 0.70 -8.08
C PRO A 279 -9.60 0.62 -6.57
N ASP A 280 -9.09 -0.51 -6.09
CA ASP A 280 -8.76 -0.79 -4.68
C ASP A 280 -9.93 -0.82 -3.68
N PHE A 281 -9.60 -1.18 -2.42
CA PHE A 281 -10.54 -1.30 -1.31
C PHE A 281 -10.06 -0.49 -0.10
N GLY A 282 -11.01 -0.01 0.72
CA GLY A 282 -10.73 0.67 1.99
C GLY A 282 -9.89 1.95 1.86
N ASP A 283 -8.91 2.13 2.73
CA ASP A 283 -8.10 3.36 2.79
C ASP A 283 -7.19 3.56 1.58
N ARG A 284 -6.82 2.50 0.85
CA ARG A 284 -6.07 2.60 -0.42
C ARG A 284 -6.92 3.25 -1.51
N ARG A 285 -8.22 2.91 -1.58
CA ARG A 285 -9.17 3.52 -2.51
C ARG A 285 -9.32 5.02 -2.26
N LYS A 286 -9.42 5.43 -0.98
CA LYS A 286 -9.54 6.85 -0.61
C LYS A 286 -8.34 7.68 -1.05
N ARG A 287 -7.14 7.12 -1.01
CA ARG A 287 -5.92 7.77 -1.50
C ARG A 287 -5.92 7.92 -3.01
N LYS A 288 -6.28 6.88 -3.77
CA LYS A 288 -6.34 6.93 -5.24
C LYS A 288 -7.52 7.78 -5.78
N ASN A 289 -8.61 7.91 -5.02
CA ASN A 289 -9.73 8.78 -5.37
C ASN A 289 -9.54 10.23 -4.89
N SER A 290 -8.42 10.56 -4.26
CA SER A 290 -8.14 11.94 -3.88
C SER A 290 -7.98 12.82 -5.12
N LYS A 291 -8.47 14.06 -5.05
CA LYS A 291 -8.56 15.00 -6.19
C LYS A 291 -7.25 15.25 -6.95
N LYS A 292 -6.10 14.86 -6.41
CA LYS A 292 -4.79 15.06 -7.01
C LYS A 292 -4.52 14.08 -8.17
N ASP A 293 -4.90 12.81 -8.02
CA ASP A 293 -4.54 11.76 -8.98
C ASP A 293 -5.30 11.87 -10.32
N TRP A 294 -6.45 12.59 -10.32
CA TRP A 294 -7.31 12.72 -11.51
C TRP A 294 -7.18 14.07 -12.23
N ARG A 295 -6.54 15.07 -11.61
CA ARG A 295 -6.37 16.40 -12.23
C ARG A 295 -5.30 16.42 -13.32
N ASN A 296 -4.26 15.59 -13.20
CA ASN A 296 -3.15 15.56 -14.15
C ASN A 296 -3.51 14.89 -15.49
N SER A 297 -4.65 14.20 -15.58
CA SER A 297 -5.14 13.58 -16.83
C SER A 297 -6.14 14.45 -17.59
N SER A 298 -6.40 15.68 -17.17
CA SER A 298 -7.40 16.58 -17.80
C SER A 298 -6.86 17.94 -18.27
N GLU A 299 -5.53 18.14 -18.25
CA GLU A 299 -4.89 19.40 -18.67
C GLU A 299 -3.99 19.24 -19.91
N GLU A 300 -4.30 18.31 -20.83
CA GLU A 300 -3.81 18.37 -22.22
C GLU A 300 -4.95 18.39 -23.24
#